data_6dac2c3badf692dd301a495348628cb3
#
_entry.id   6dac2c3badf692dd301a495348628cb3
#
_cell.length_a   1.000
_cell.length_b   1.000
_cell.length_c   1.000
_cell.angle_alpha   90.00
_cell.angle_beta   90.00
_cell.angle_gamma   90.00
#
_symmetry.space_group_name_H-M   'P 1'
#
loop_
_entity.id
_entity.type
_entity.pdbx_description
1 polymer ?
#
loop_
_entity_poly.entity_id
_entity_poly.type
_entity_poly.pdbx_seq_one_letter_code
_entity_poly.pdbx_strand_id
1 'polypeptide(L)'
;PRYYTEMITEMFQQGITRCLVGTRGLLGEGWDASKINVLIDLTTVTTSMSINQLRGRSFRLDKDNPNKVANNWDIVCLAEEFTKGFDDYDRFKRKHSRLYGVCDDSAIEKGVGHVHAAFTDARPEGISETMDIFNEEMIYRARNRERTIQLWKIGETFDEIPSEAIELKMKEGFSGGWPILSMAFEQPEW
;
A
#
# COMPACT_ATOMS: atom_id res chain seq x y z
N PRO A 1 16.50 11.75 -21.90
CA PRO A 1 16.01 11.51 -20.52
C PRO A 1 15.81 10.03 -20.21
N ARG A 2 15.17 9.25 -21.10
CA ARG A 2 14.85 7.83 -20.89
C ARG A 2 16.10 6.98 -20.67
N TYR A 3 17.14 7.21 -21.42
CA TYR A 3 18.42 6.50 -21.31
C TYR A 3 19.06 6.62 -19.91
N TYR A 4 19.01 7.81 -19.30
CA TYR A 4 19.56 8.01 -17.96
C TYR A 4 18.73 7.27 -16.90
N THR A 5 17.41 7.20 -17.05
CA THR A 5 16.54 6.44 -16.14
C THR A 5 16.87 4.96 -16.18
N GLU A 6 17.08 4.39 -17.37
CA GLU A 6 17.45 2.99 -17.55
C GLU A 6 18.81 2.69 -16.90
N MET A 7 19.82 3.54 -17.11
CA MET A 7 21.15 3.40 -16.52
C MET A 7 21.10 3.46 -14.97
N ILE A 8 20.41 4.43 -14.40
CA ILE A 8 20.28 4.57 -12.94
C ILE A 8 19.50 3.39 -12.36
N THR A 9 18.48 2.90 -13.05
CA THR A 9 17.74 1.73 -12.65
C THR A 9 18.61 0.48 -12.61
N GLU A 10 19.44 0.30 -13.63
CA GLU A 10 20.41 -0.81 -13.68
C GLU A 10 21.42 -0.73 -12.52
N MET A 11 21.97 0.43 -12.23
CA MET A 11 22.85 0.65 -11.07
C MET A 11 22.16 0.27 -9.75
N PHE A 12 20.86 0.57 -9.63
CA PHE A 12 20.07 0.19 -8.46
C PHE A 12 19.85 -1.33 -8.42
N GLN A 13 19.51 -1.95 -9.54
CA GLN A 13 19.32 -3.39 -9.64
C GLN A 13 20.60 -4.18 -9.30
N GLN A 14 21.76 -3.64 -9.67
CA GLN A 14 23.06 -4.20 -9.34
C GLN A 14 23.52 -3.91 -7.90
N GLY A 15 22.78 -3.10 -7.14
CA GLY A 15 23.12 -2.71 -5.78
C GLY A 15 24.25 -1.68 -5.65
N ILE A 16 24.66 -1.05 -6.77
CA ILE A 16 25.64 0.04 -6.78
C ILE A 16 25.08 1.27 -6.03
N THR A 17 23.80 1.56 -6.28
CA THR A 17 23.05 2.53 -5.46
C THR A 17 21.91 1.83 -4.72
N ARG A 18 21.62 2.27 -3.50
CA ARG A 18 20.58 1.68 -2.64
C ARG A 18 19.37 2.58 -2.48
N CYS A 19 19.43 3.79 -2.97
CA CYS A 19 18.35 4.76 -2.88
C CYS A 19 18.18 5.47 -4.22
N LEU A 20 16.93 5.56 -4.66
CA LEU A 20 16.54 6.37 -5.81
C LEU A 20 15.53 7.42 -5.35
N VAL A 21 15.77 8.67 -5.74
CA VAL A 21 14.84 9.77 -5.53
C VAL A 21 14.45 10.31 -6.88
N GLY A 22 13.16 10.41 -7.13
CA GLY A 22 12.66 10.88 -8.42
C GLY A 22 11.24 11.38 -8.37
N THR A 23 10.84 12.08 -9.41
CA THR A 23 9.44 12.50 -9.57
C THR A 23 8.58 11.30 -9.98
N ARG A 24 7.29 11.40 -9.70
CA ARG A 24 6.30 10.40 -10.15
C ARG A 24 6.35 10.18 -11.67
N GLY A 25 6.57 11.22 -12.46
CA GLY A 25 6.69 11.09 -13.91
C GLY A 25 7.91 10.29 -14.36
N LEU A 26 8.99 10.34 -13.58
CA LEU A 26 10.23 9.62 -13.89
C LEU A 26 10.17 8.15 -13.44
N LEU A 27 9.70 7.93 -12.22
CA LEU A 27 9.60 6.59 -11.61
C LEU A 27 8.18 6.00 -11.75
N GLY A 28 7.36 6.59 -12.60
CA GLY A 28 5.98 6.23 -12.83
C GLY A 28 5.80 5.17 -13.92
N GLU A 29 4.96 5.46 -14.89
CA GLU A 29 4.56 4.53 -15.94
C GLU A 29 5.76 4.00 -16.74
N GLY A 30 5.79 2.68 -16.95
CA GLY A 30 6.86 2.00 -17.69
C GLY A 30 8.17 1.77 -16.92
N TRP A 31 8.34 2.31 -15.73
CA TRP A 31 9.53 2.05 -14.92
C TRP A 31 9.42 0.71 -14.17
N ASP A 32 10.49 -0.09 -14.20
CA ASP A 32 10.56 -1.40 -13.57
C ASP A 32 11.86 -1.59 -12.80
N ALA A 33 11.73 -1.95 -11.51
CA ALA A 33 12.84 -2.35 -10.66
C ALA A 33 12.35 -3.37 -9.63
N SER A 34 12.56 -4.66 -9.89
CA SER A 34 12.09 -5.77 -9.05
C SER A 34 12.71 -5.79 -7.66
N LYS A 35 13.90 -5.21 -7.49
CA LYS A 35 14.63 -5.20 -6.20
C LYS A 35 14.17 -4.12 -5.22
N ILE A 36 13.21 -3.26 -5.59
CA ILE A 36 12.62 -2.31 -4.65
C ILE A 36 11.92 -3.08 -3.53
N ASN A 37 12.29 -2.80 -2.30
CA ASN A 37 11.67 -3.35 -1.10
C ASN A 37 11.25 -2.28 -0.09
N VAL A 38 11.52 -1.03 -0.38
CA VAL A 38 11.02 0.13 0.38
C VAL A 38 10.60 1.20 -0.60
N LEU A 39 9.39 1.69 -0.45
CA LEU A 39 8.85 2.83 -1.17
C LEU A 39 8.42 3.90 -0.17
N ILE A 40 8.93 5.11 -0.33
CA ILE A 40 8.51 6.27 0.47
C ILE A 40 7.75 7.21 -0.45
N ASP A 41 6.43 7.32 -0.23
CA ASP A 41 5.56 8.17 -1.04
C ASP A 41 5.41 9.56 -0.41
N LEU A 42 6.06 10.53 -1.04
CA LEU A 42 5.97 11.95 -0.69
C LEU A 42 4.97 12.72 -1.58
N THR A 43 4.16 12.00 -2.36
CA THR A 43 3.21 12.65 -3.28
C THR A 43 1.89 12.99 -2.58
N THR A 44 1.19 13.96 -3.15
CA THR A 44 -0.14 14.36 -2.68
C THR A 44 -1.28 13.60 -3.36
N VAL A 45 -0.96 12.56 -4.12
CA VAL A 45 -1.93 11.78 -4.90
C VAL A 45 -2.80 10.92 -3.99
N THR A 46 -4.12 10.97 -4.23
CA THR A 46 -5.13 10.21 -3.46
C THR A 46 -5.98 9.27 -4.32
N THR A 47 -5.81 9.27 -5.66
CA THR A 47 -6.58 8.37 -6.51
C THR A 47 -6.09 6.94 -6.36
N SER A 48 -7.00 6.00 -6.12
CA SER A 48 -6.68 4.58 -5.87
C SER A 48 -5.87 3.95 -7.02
N MET A 49 -6.19 4.28 -8.27
CA MET A 49 -5.44 3.79 -9.42
C MET A 49 -3.96 4.18 -9.33
N SER A 50 -3.68 5.45 -9.10
CA SER A 50 -2.29 5.94 -9.03
C SER A 50 -1.53 5.39 -7.82
N ILE A 51 -2.20 5.23 -6.69
CA ILE A 51 -1.61 4.65 -5.48
C ILE A 51 -1.26 3.17 -5.74
N ASN A 52 -2.18 2.41 -6.33
CA ASN A 52 -1.95 1.00 -6.64
C ASN A 52 -0.83 0.82 -7.67
N GLN A 53 -0.76 1.69 -8.69
CA GLN A 53 0.34 1.68 -9.65
C GLN A 53 1.69 1.97 -8.99
N LEU A 54 1.75 2.93 -8.08
CA LEU A 54 2.98 3.30 -7.39
C LEU A 54 3.43 2.19 -6.43
N ARG A 55 2.53 1.74 -5.54
CA ARG A 55 2.82 0.67 -4.56
C ARG A 55 3.07 -0.68 -5.23
N GLY A 56 2.37 -0.98 -6.32
CA GLY A 56 2.55 -2.21 -7.08
C GLY A 56 3.98 -2.42 -7.60
N ARG A 57 4.78 -1.37 -7.68
CA ARG A 57 6.19 -1.48 -8.08
C ARG A 57 7.05 -2.11 -6.99
N SER A 58 6.81 -1.74 -5.74
CA SER A 58 7.52 -2.35 -4.60
C SER A 58 7.13 -3.81 -4.37
N PHE A 59 5.91 -4.20 -4.77
CA PHE A 59 5.41 -5.57 -4.64
C PHE A 59 5.85 -6.53 -5.74
N ARG A 60 6.59 -6.06 -6.74
CA ARG A 60 7.09 -6.93 -7.79
C ARG A 60 7.99 -8.02 -7.21
N LEU A 61 7.78 -9.23 -7.70
CA LEU A 61 8.58 -10.38 -7.28
C LEU A 61 10.04 -10.18 -7.69
N ASP A 62 10.93 -10.55 -6.80
CA ASP A 62 12.37 -10.59 -7.04
C ASP A 62 12.78 -12.05 -7.16
N LYS A 63 13.33 -12.43 -8.31
CA LYS A 63 13.77 -13.81 -8.59
C LYS A 63 14.90 -14.25 -7.67
N ASP A 64 15.72 -13.30 -7.23
CA ASP A 64 16.86 -13.53 -6.36
C ASP A 64 16.45 -13.60 -4.87
N ASN A 65 15.23 -13.12 -4.53
CA ASN A 65 14.72 -13.09 -3.18
C ASN A 65 13.21 -13.46 -3.13
N PRO A 66 12.85 -14.73 -3.12
CA PRO A 66 11.46 -15.20 -3.12
C PRO A 66 10.68 -14.78 -1.85
N ASN A 67 11.39 -14.52 -0.75
CA ASN A 67 10.79 -14.06 0.52
C ASN A 67 10.82 -12.55 0.67
N LYS A 68 10.88 -11.82 -0.45
CA LYS A 68 10.88 -10.37 -0.43
C LYS A 68 9.60 -9.82 0.20
N VAL A 69 9.76 -8.95 1.19
CA VAL A 69 8.71 -8.13 1.79
C VAL A 69 8.96 -6.67 1.42
N ALA A 70 7.92 -5.98 1.00
CA ALA A 70 7.98 -4.57 0.65
C ALA A 70 7.31 -3.70 1.73
N ASN A 71 7.99 -2.63 2.14
CA ASN A 71 7.45 -1.63 3.04
C ASN A 71 7.10 -0.37 2.25
N ASN A 72 5.82 0.01 2.26
CA ASN A 72 5.34 1.25 1.67
C ASN A 72 5.07 2.27 2.78
N TRP A 73 5.73 3.42 2.69
CA TRP A 73 5.64 4.48 3.67
C TRP A 73 4.91 5.68 3.11
N ASP A 74 3.95 6.17 3.85
CA ASP A 74 3.38 7.50 3.69
C ASP A 74 3.96 8.41 4.78
N ILE A 75 4.40 9.59 4.40
CA ILE A 75 4.84 10.61 5.35
C ILE A 75 3.67 11.54 5.61
N VAL A 76 3.32 11.69 6.87
CA VAL A 76 2.23 12.56 7.33
C VAL A 76 2.82 13.66 8.20
N CYS A 77 2.59 14.90 7.79
CA CYS A 77 3.01 16.06 8.56
C CYS A 77 1.82 16.57 9.39
N LEU A 78 2.01 16.70 10.70
CA LEU A 78 1.03 17.28 11.61
C LEU A 78 1.65 18.57 12.19
N ALA A 79 0.93 19.68 12.07
CA ALA A 79 1.43 21.01 12.48
C ALA A 79 0.27 21.83 13.03
N GLU A 80 -0.03 21.70 14.30
CA GLU A 80 -1.18 22.31 14.98
C GLU A 80 -1.21 23.84 14.88
N GLU A 81 -0.06 24.45 14.72
CA GLU A 81 0.09 25.92 14.62
C GLU A 81 -0.50 26.49 13.31
N PHE A 82 -0.79 25.65 12.33
CA PHE A 82 -1.28 26.09 11.02
C PHE A 82 -2.75 25.74 10.82
N THR A 83 -3.51 26.62 10.20
CA THR A 83 -4.94 26.44 9.91
C THR A 83 -5.25 25.15 9.14
N LYS A 84 -4.30 24.68 8.34
CA LYS A 84 -4.39 23.44 7.54
C LYS A 84 -3.39 22.37 8.00
N GLY A 85 -2.96 22.45 9.24
CA GLY A 85 -1.91 21.61 9.76
C GLY A 85 -2.25 20.12 9.82
N PHE A 86 -3.52 19.77 9.69
CA PHE A 86 -4.00 18.37 9.69
C PHE A 86 -4.46 17.86 8.31
N ASP A 87 -4.38 18.67 7.26
CA ASP A 87 -4.79 18.26 5.91
C ASP A 87 -4.03 17.03 5.40
N ASP A 88 -2.81 16.83 5.88
CA ASP A 88 -1.99 15.67 5.54
C ASP A 88 -2.55 14.39 6.13
N TYR A 89 -3.08 14.44 7.35
CA TYR A 89 -3.72 13.30 7.97
C TYR A 89 -5.00 12.90 7.24
N ASP A 90 -5.83 13.87 6.85
CA ASP A 90 -7.01 13.61 6.04
C ASP A 90 -6.64 13.05 4.68
N ARG A 91 -5.55 13.51 4.09
CA ARG A 91 -5.01 12.95 2.85
C ARG A 91 -4.58 11.50 3.03
N PHE A 92 -3.90 11.17 4.12
CA PHE A 92 -3.51 9.81 4.48
C PHE A 92 -4.74 8.91 4.60
N LYS A 93 -5.79 9.32 5.30
CA LYS A 93 -7.06 8.57 5.39
C LYS A 93 -7.68 8.34 4.00
N ARG A 94 -7.73 9.36 3.15
CA ARG A 94 -8.22 9.23 1.77
C ARG A 94 -7.37 8.29 0.92
N LYS A 95 -6.04 8.32 1.04
CA LYS A 95 -5.14 7.39 0.35
C LYS A 95 -5.47 5.93 0.66
N HIS A 96 -5.79 5.63 1.91
CA HIS A 96 -6.04 4.27 2.37
C HIS A 96 -7.48 3.81 2.20
N SER A 97 -8.44 4.70 1.98
CA SER A 97 -9.88 4.41 2.01
C SER A 97 -10.34 3.21 1.15
N ARG A 98 -9.58 2.82 0.14
CA ARG A 98 -9.85 1.67 -0.74
C ARG A 98 -8.74 0.62 -0.74
N LEU A 99 -7.85 0.68 0.23
CA LEU A 99 -6.78 -0.30 0.40
C LEU A 99 -7.19 -1.29 1.49
N TYR A 100 -6.84 -2.52 1.28
CA TYR A 100 -6.94 -3.60 2.25
C TYR A 100 -5.56 -3.99 2.70
N GLY A 101 -5.43 -4.39 3.94
CA GLY A 101 -4.19 -4.89 4.49
C GLY A 101 -4.43 -5.79 5.69
N VAL A 102 -3.41 -6.54 6.05
CA VAL A 102 -3.46 -7.43 7.20
C VAL A 102 -3.12 -6.65 8.48
N CYS A 103 -3.94 -6.84 9.50
CA CYS A 103 -3.74 -6.29 10.84
C CYS A 103 -2.84 -7.19 11.70
N ASP A 104 -2.54 -6.75 12.91
CA ASP A 104 -1.67 -7.49 13.83
C ASP A 104 -2.24 -8.82 14.32
N ASP A 105 -3.55 -8.98 14.28
CA ASP A 105 -4.30 -10.20 14.59
C ASP A 105 -4.51 -11.11 13.37
N SER A 106 -3.92 -10.77 12.23
CA SER A 106 -4.10 -11.41 10.92
C SER A 106 -5.47 -11.18 10.27
N ALA A 107 -6.35 -10.33 10.83
CA ALA A 107 -7.56 -9.92 10.14
C ALA A 107 -7.24 -9.03 8.94
N ILE A 108 -8.08 -9.07 7.92
CA ILE A 108 -7.95 -8.17 6.75
C ILE A 108 -8.92 -7.02 6.91
N GLU A 109 -8.38 -5.82 7.02
CA GLU A 109 -9.18 -4.61 7.19
C GLU A 109 -8.98 -3.63 6.03
N LYS A 110 -10.01 -2.83 5.80
CA LYS A 110 -10.02 -1.75 4.82
C LYS A 110 -9.68 -0.41 5.47
N GLY A 111 -9.11 0.49 4.70
CA GLY A 111 -8.82 1.84 5.17
C GLY A 111 -7.58 1.90 6.04
N VAL A 112 -7.51 2.90 6.90
CA VAL A 112 -6.34 3.13 7.77
C VAL A 112 -6.25 2.13 8.93
N GLY A 113 -7.33 1.41 9.23
CA GLY A 113 -7.36 0.39 10.29
C GLY A 113 -6.30 -0.69 10.10
N HIS A 114 -6.04 -1.11 8.85
CA HIS A 114 -4.99 -2.08 8.57
C HIS A 114 -3.57 -1.57 8.88
N VAL A 115 -3.35 -0.26 8.88
CA VAL A 115 -2.06 0.31 9.28
C VAL A 115 -1.93 0.30 10.79
N HIS A 116 -2.94 0.82 11.47
CA HIS A 116 -3.09 0.77 12.93
C HIS A 116 -4.53 1.08 13.32
N ALA A 117 -5.12 0.28 14.21
CA ALA A 117 -6.52 0.42 14.64
C ALA A 117 -6.85 1.82 15.17
N ALA A 118 -5.94 2.44 15.91
CA ALA A 118 -6.14 3.78 16.44
C ALA A 118 -6.38 4.84 15.37
N PHE A 119 -5.88 4.67 14.14
CA PHE A 119 -6.08 5.65 13.07
C PHE A 119 -7.52 5.69 12.54
N THR A 120 -8.33 4.70 12.84
CA THR A 120 -9.74 4.67 12.44
C THR A 120 -10.54 5.79 13.11
N ASP A 121 -10.42 5.93 14.42
CA ASP A 121 -11.26 6.81 15.23
C ASP A 121 -10.50 7.98 15.86
N ALA A 122 -9.17 7.94 15.88
CA ALA A 122 -8.37 8.99 16.48
C ALA A 122 -8.53 10.33 15.76
N ARG A 123 -8.60 11.39 16.55
CA ARG A 123 -8.51 12.76 16.06
C ARG A 123 -7.07 13.13 15.75
N PRO A 124 -6.82 13.99 14.76
CA PRO A 124 -5.47 14.39 14.39
C PRO A 124 -4.63 14.93 15.56
N GLU A 125 -5.26 15.66 16.48
CA GLU A 125 -4.61 16.22 17.66
C GLU A 125 -4.04 15.12 18.57
N GLY A 126 -4.83 14.07 18.83
CA GLY A 126 -4.39 12.94 19.64
C GLY A 126 -3.29 12.12 18.97
N ILE A 127 -3.27 12.06 17.62
CA ILE A 127 -2.17 11.44 16.88
C ILE A 127 -0.91 12.29 16.98
N SER A 128 -1.03 13.62 16.89
CA SER A 128 0.09 14.56 17.04
C SER A 128 0.80 14.39 18.39
N GLU A 129 0.04 14.31 19.47
CA GLU A 129 0.57 14.12 20.83
C GLU A 129 1.30 12.77 21.03
N THR A 130 0.96 11.76 20.24
CA THR A 130 1.46 10.38 20.40
C THR A 130 2.28 9.88 19.20
N MET A 131 2.64 10.77 18.29
CA MET A 131 3.27 10.39 17.01
C MET A 131 4.59 9.65 17.17
N ASP A 132 5.36 9.92 18.21
CA ASP A 132 6.61 9.21 18.46
C ASP A 132 6.38 7.73 18.73
N ILE A 133 5.32 7.40 19.49
CA ILE A 133 4.93 6.02 19.78
C ILE A 133 4.55 5.30 18.48
N PHE A 134 3.72 5.94 17.65
CA PHE A 134 3.34 5.35 16.35
C PHE A 134 4.55 5.19 15.42
N ASN A 135 5.44 6.17 15.37
CA ASN A 135 6.65 6.09 14.54
C ASN A 135 7.55 4.94 14.97
N GLU A 136 7.79 4.78 16.27
CA GLU A 136 8.59 3.67 16.80
C GLU A 136 7.96 2.31 16.48
N GLU A 137 6.64 2.18 16.63
CA GLU A 137 5.93 0.97 16.30
C GLU A 137 6.00 0.65 14.80
N MET A 138 5.77 1.62 13.93
CA MET A 138 5.86 1.42 12.48
C MET A 138 7.28 1.02 12.05
N ILE A 139 8.31 1.61 12.64
CA ILE A 139 9.70 1.25 12.39
C ILE A 139 9.98 -0.18 12.88
N TYR A 140 9.48 -0.55 14.04
CA TYR A 140 9.61 -1.91 14.57
C TYR A 140 8.96 -2.93 13.64
N ARG A 141 7.73 -2.69 13.20
CA ARG A 141 7.01 -3.56 12.24
C ARG A 141 7.77 -3.69 10.92
N ALA A 142 8.26 -2.59 10.38
CA ALA A 142 9.00 -2.56 9.12
C ALA A 142 10.33 -3.35 9.18
N ARG A 143 10.94 -3.44 10.34
CA ARG A 143 12.15 -4.25 10.57
C ARG A 143 11.85 -5.74 10.69
N ASN A 144 10.69 -6.10 11.22
CA ASN A 144 10.29 -7.50 11.44
C ASN A 144 9.54 -8.07 10.22
N ARG A 145 10.28 -8.28 9.14
CA ARG A 145 9.71 -8.74 7.85
C ARG A 145 9.16 -10.17 7.90
N GLU A 146 9.74 -11.03 8.72
CA GLU A 146 9.26 -12.41 8.89
C GLU A 146 7.86 -12.44 9.50
N ARG A 147 7.59 -11.56 10.47
CA ARG A 147 6.24 -11.41 11.03
C ARG A 147 5.21 -11.03 9.97
N THR A 148 5.58 -10.15 9.03
CA THR A 148 4.68 -9.77 7.93
C THR A 148 4.28 -10.98 7.09
N ILE A 149 5.22 -11.88 6.76
CA ILE A 149 4.94 -13.11 6.02
C ILE A 149 3.99 -14.00 6.82
N GLN A 150 4.22 -14.16 8.12
CA GLN A 150 3.40 -14.98 9.02
C GLN A 150 1.96 -14.42 9.14
N LEU A 151 1.80 -13.10 9.27
CA LEU A 151 0.50 -12.45 9.36
C LEU A 151 -0.34 -12.64 8.08
N TRP A 152 0.29 -12.61 6.91
CA TRP A 152 -0.39 -12.85 5.64
C TRP A 152 -0.75 -14.32 5.41
N LYS A 153 -0.29 -15.25 6.25
CA LYS A 153 -0.57 -16.70 6.15
C LYS A 153 -0.40 -17.20 4.71
N ILE A 154 0.69 -16.80 4.07
CA ILE A 154 0.94 -17.15 2.67
C ILE A 154 1.02 -18.67 2.50
N GLY A 155 0.14 -19.23 1.67
CA GLY A 155 0.03 -20.67 1.44
C GLY A 155 -0.91 -21.40 2.41
N GLU A 156 -1.52 -20.69 3.36
CA GLU A 156 -2.58 -21.22 4.22
C GLU A 156 -3.97 -20.81 3.69
N THR A 157 -4.99 -21.52 4.10
CA THR A 157 -6.38 -21.16 3.80
C THR A 157 -6.83 -20.11 4.82
N PHE A 158 -7.37 -18.99 4.34
CA PHE A 158 -8.03 -18.03 5.22
C PHE A 158 -9.42 -18.56 5.60
N ASP A 159 -9.68 -18.72 6.89
CA ASP A 159 -10.97 -19.18 7.40
C ASP A 159 -12.01 -18.04 7.50
N GLU A 160 -11.56 -16.79 7.46
CA GLU A 160 -12.42 -15.62 7.57
C GLU A 160 -12.59 -14.94 6.21
N ILE A 161 -13.85 -14.71 5.84
CA ILE A 161 -14.19 -13.88 4.69
C ILE A 161 -14.08 -12.41 5.15
N PRO A 162 -13.35 -11.55 4.42
CA PRO A 162 -13.31 -10.11 4.74
C PRO A 162 -14.72 -9.55 4.89
N SER A 163 -14.97 -8.72 5.88
CA SER A 163 -16.28 -8.10 6.13
C SER A 163 -16.82 -7.27 4.96
N GLU A 164 -15.95 -6.87 4.05
CA GLU A 164 -16.30 -6.23 2.78
C GLU A 164 -15.75 -7.06 1.62
N ALA A 165 -16.57 -7.96 1.09
CA ALA A 165 -16.26 -8.72 -0.12
C ALA A 165 -17.12 -8.24 -1.30
N ILE A 166 -16.53 -8.15 -2.50
CA ILE A 166 -17.28 -7.96 -3.73
C ILE A 166 -17.45 -9.35 -4.35
N GLU A 167 -18.67 -9.84 -4.36
CA GLU A 167 -19.00 -11.08 -5.04
C GLU A 167 -19.24 -10.80 -6.54
N LEU A 168 -18.48 -11.48 -7.38
CA LEU A 168 -18.65 -11.43 -8.82
C LEU A 168 -19.47 -12.65 -9.25
N LYS A 169 -20.74 -12.42 -9.58
CA LYS A 169 -21.60 -13.46 -10.16
C LYS A 169 -21.57 -13.37 -11.68
N MET A 170 -21.18 -14.44 -12.35
CA MET A 170 -21.35 -14.53 -13.79
C MET A 170 -22.77 -14.96 -14.12
N LYS A 171 -23.38 -14.33 -15.13
CA LYS A 171 -24.72 -14.67 -15.59
C LYS A 171 -24.73 -16.12 -16.08
N GLU A 172 -25.73 -16.92 -15.65
CA GLU A 172 -25.93 -18.29 -16.14
C GLU A 172 -25.99 -18.34 -17.66
N GLY A 173 -25.31 -19.32 -18.25
CA GLY A 173 -25.26 -19.49 -19.71
C GLY A 173 -24.17 -18.73 -20.44
N PHE A 174 -23.28 -18.08 -19.74
CA PHE A 174 -22.14 -17.41 -20.35
C PHE A 174 -21.02 -18.38 -20.69
N SER A 175 -20.82 -18.65 -21.98
CA SER A 175 -19.73 -19.49 -22.50
C SER A 175 -18.76 -18.66 -23.33
N GLY A 176 -17.64 -18.30 -22.75
CA GLY A 176 -16.49 -17.78 -23.48
C GLY A 176 -16.15 -16.30 -23.25
N GLY A 177 -14.89 -16.04 -23.02
CA GLY A 177 -14.24 -14.72 -22.95
C GLY A 177 -14.70 -13.86 -21.77
N TRP A 178 -13.85 -13.01 -21.27
CA TRP A 178 -14.19 -12.06 -20.21
C TRP A 178 -15.13 -10.95 -20.72
N PRO A 179 -16.43 -10.98 -20.46
CA PRO A 179 -17.32 -9.90 -20.89
C PRO A 179 -17.35 -8.86 -19.78
N ILE A 180 -16.54 -7.87 -19.92
CA ILE A 180 -16.50 -6.69 -19.02
C ILE A 180 -17.90 -6.05 -18.85
N LEU A 181 -18.82 -6.28 -19.78
CA LEU A 181 -20.14 -5.65 -19.81
C LEU A 181 -21.29 -6.47 -19.20
N SER A 182 -21.08 -7.71 -18.75
CA SER A 182 -22.12 -8.56 -18.15
C SER A 182 -21.88 -8.96 -16.70
N MET A 183 -20.91 -8.36 -16.02
CA MET A 183 -20.68 -8.55 -14.60
C MET A 183 -21.70 -7.74 -13.81
N ALA A 184 -22.58 -8.42 -13.08
CA ALA A 184 -23.36 -7.79 -12.03
C ALA A 184 -22.54 -7.75 -10.76
N PHE A 185 -22.31 -6.56 -10.24
CA PHE A 185 -21.73 -6.35 -8.93
C PHE A 185 -22.89 -6.29 -7.93
N GLU A 186 -23.08 -7.32 -7.14
CA GLU A 186 -23.93 -7.22 -5.96
C GLU A 186 -23.05 -6.75 -4.80
N GLN A 187 -23.30 -5.54 -4.33
CA GLN A 187 -22.78 -5.14 -3.04
C GLN A 187 -23.60 -5.87 -1.97
N PRO A 188 -22.97 -6.51 -0.98
CA PRO A 188 -23.71 -6.97 0.18
C PRO A 188 -24.46 -5.76 0.78
N GLU A 189 -25.75 -5.94 1.03
CA GLU A 189 -26.52 -4.94 1.80
C GLU A 189 -25.91 -4.83 3.20
N TRP A 190 -25.46 -3.63 3.54
CA TRP A 190 -24.90 -3.28 4.85
C TRP A 190 -26.00 -2.86 5.80
#